data_f71b3e167a52df0e2fe0f3cf42cc8c23
#
_entry.id   f71b3e167a52df0e2fe0f3cf42cc8c23
#
_cell.length_a   1.000
_cell.length_b   1.000
_cell.length_c   1.000
_cell.angle_alpha   90.00
_cell.angle_beta   90.00
_cell.angle_gamma   90.00
#
_symmetry.space_group_name_H-M   'P 1'
#
loop_
_entity.id
_entity.type
_entity.pdbx_description
1 polymer ?
#
loop_
_entity_poly.entity_id
_entity_poly.type
_entity_poly.pdbx_seq_one_letter_code
_entity_poly.pdbx_strand_id
1 'polypeptide(L)'
;MKTHDNLNLLLMLILLVAVGQMAQTIWIPAVADMAHDFHVRDGEVQRVMAAYLFTYGASQLVYGPITDRIGRRPAILFGMTVFMLATVLAMTTASLSVLILASALQGLGTGVGGVMARTMPRDLYSGLGLRKANSLLNMGILVSPLLAPLIGGLLGTVWGWRACYGFLLALCAVVAFSMARWMPETRPADAPRTQLLTSYRMLFSRASFACYLLMLIGALAGIAVFEASAGVLLGAGLGLSSFAVSVLFILPVPAAFFGAWFAGRQTRRFTAMMWQGVMSCLVAGILMWLPAWFGVMNVWTLLVPAALFFFGAGMLFPLATSGAMEPFPFLAGTAGALIGGLQNTGAGLLAWVSAQLPQQGQGSVGMLMTLTGMLILLCWLPLAAREPQHEQPV
;
A
#
# COMPACT_ATOMS: atom_id res chain seq x y z
N MET A 1 20.92 22.30 -13.19
CA MET A 1 20.93 20.84 -13.38
C MET A 1 20.28 20.53 -14.73
N LYS A 2 20.95 19.77 -15.58
CA LYS A 2 20.47 19.44 -16.93
C LYS A 2 19.25 18.51 -16.85
N THR A 3 18.32 18.63 -17.78
CA THR A 3 17.05 17.86 -17.82
C THR A 3 17.23 16.34 -17.76
N HIS A 4 18.36 15.82 -18.24
CA HIS A 4 18.71 14.39 -18.19
C HIS A 4 19.03 13.90 -16.77
N ASP A 5 19.67 14.73 -15.92
CA ASP A 5 20.02 14.36 -14.56
C ASP A 5 18.77 14.19 -13.69
N ASN A 6 17.73 15.00 -13.96
CA ASN A 6 16.48 14.94 -13.25
C ASN A 6 15.64 13.68 -13.58
N LEU A 7 15.69 13.18 -14.83
CA LEU A 7 14.99 11.96 -15.21
C LEU A 7 15.60 10.73 -14.55
N ASN A 8 16.95 10.63 -14.54
CA ASN A 8 17.65 9.54 -13.88
C ASN A 8 17.34 9.48 -12.37
N LEU A 9 17.27 10.63 -11.72
CA LEU A 9 16.93 10.71 -10.32
C LEU A 9 15.48 10.28 -10.06
N LEU A 10 14.56 10.65 -10.95
CA LEU A 10 13.16 10.22 -10.88
C LEU A 10 13.02 8.70 -11.06
N LEU A 11 13.77 8.11 -12.00
CA LEU A 11 13.83 6.64 -12.17
C LEU A 11 14.37 5.93 -10.94
N MET A 12 15.42 6.46 -10.31
CA MET A 12 15.94 5.92 -9.05
C MET A 12 14.89 5.98 -7.93
N LEU A 13 14.09 7.04 -7.83
CA LEU A 13 12.99 7.14 -6.88
C LEU A 13 11.88 6.13 -7.15
N ILE A 14 11.51 5.94 -8.42
CA ILE A 14 10.53 4.92 -8.81
C ILE A 14 11.02 3.54 -8.37
N LEU A 15 12.28 3.20 -8.65
CA LEU A 15 12.87 1.93 -8.27
C LEU A 15 12.96 1.77 -6.75
N LEU A 16 13.31 2.82 -6.00
CA LEU A 16 13.33 2.81 -4.54
C LEU A 16 11.96 2.43 -3.96
N VAL A 17 10.90 3.05 -4.47
CA VAL A 17 9.53 2.74 -4.02
C VAL A 17 9.10 1.36 -4.50
N ALA A 18 9.48 0.98 -5.73
CA ALA A 18 9.19 -0.34 -6.29
C ALA A 18 9.73 -1.48 -5.41
N VAL A 19 10.94 -1.36 -4.86
CA VAL A 19 11.50 -2.35 -3.92
C VAL A 19 10.54 -2.59 -2.76
N GLY A 20 10.02 -1.52 -2.14
CA GLY A 20 9.08 -1.63 -1.03
C GLY A 20 7.73 -2.22 -1.44
N GLN A 21 7.18 -1.79 -2.57
CA GLN A 21 5.89 -2.30 -3.06
C GLN A 21 5.98 -3.77 -3.47
N MET A 22 7.08 -4.16 -4.12
CA MET A 22 7.29 -5.57 -4.50
C MET A 22 7.52 -6.47 -3.29
N ALA A 23 8.23 -5.99 -2.26
CA ALA A 23 8.49 -6.76 -1.04
C ALA A 23 7.20 -7.17 -0.31
N GLN A 24 6.13 -6.37 -0.45
CA GLN A 24 4.83 -6.66 0.14
C GLN A 24 4.15 -7.89 -0.48
N THR A 25 4.26 -8.09 -1.79
CA THR A 25 3.36 -9.00 -2.53
C THR A 25 4.07 -10.10 -3.33
N ILE A 26 5.38 -10.02 -3.56
CA ILE A 26 6.13 -10.94 -4.43
C ILE A 26 6.05 -12.41 -3.99
N TRP A 27 5.99 -12.68 -2.70
CA TRP A 27 5.97 -14.01 -2.12
C TRP A 27 4.56 -14.61 -1.95
N ILE A 28 3.49 -13.81 -2.13
CA ILE A 28 2.10 -14.23 -1.91
C ILE A 28 1.72 -15.50 -2.71
N PRO A 29 2.12 -15.66 -3.99
CA PRO A 29 1.80 -16.87 -4.73
C PRO A 29 2.41 -18.15 -4.14
N ALA A 30 3.48 -18.03 -3.37
CA ALA A 30 4.20 -19.16 -2.77
C ALA A 30 3.83 -19.40 -1.30
N VAL A 31 2.71 -18.85 -0.80
CA VAL A 31 2.28 -18.98 0.62
C VAL A 31 2.15 -20.44 1.04
N ALA A 32 1.58 -21.30 0.18
CA ALA A 32 1.41 -22.73 0.49
C ALA A 32 2.76 -23.44 0.64
N ASP A 33 3.74 -23.14 -0.24
CA ASP A 33 5.09 -23.70 -0.15
C ASP A 33 5.80 -23.23 1.11
N MET A 34 5.63 -21.95 1.48
CA MET A 34 6.19 -21.39 2.71
C MET A 34 5.59 -22.08 3.95
N ALA A 35 4.28 -22.26 3.98
CA ALA A 35 3.60 -22.93 5.10
C ALA A 35 4.06 -24.38 5.26
N HIS A 36 4.22 -25.08 4.15
CA HIS A 36 4.78 -26.44 4.13
C HIS A 36 6.21 -26.49 4.68
N ASP A 37 7.10 -25.59 4.21
CA ASP A 37 8.50 -25.53 4.62
C ASP A 37 8.65 -25.20 6.12
N PHE A 38 7.79 -24.34 6.66
CA PHE A 38 7.81 -23.97 8.08
C PHE A 38 6.97 -24.91 8.97
N HIS A 39 6.28 -25.90 8.39
CA HIS A 39 5.36 -26.82 9.11
C HIS A 39 4.29 -26.07 9.91
N VAL A 40 3.70 -25.04 9.32
CA VAL A 40 2.65 -24.21 9.90
C VAL A 40 1.40 -24.20 9.03
N ARG A 41 0.29 -23.67 9.57
CA ARG A 41 -0.92 -23.49 8.76
C ARG A 41 -0.73 -22.33 7.79
N ASP A 42 -1.31 -22.43 6.58
CA ASP A 42 -1.19 -21.44 5.53
C ASP A 42 -1.57 -20.01 6.01
N GLY A 43 -2.63 -19.89 6.82
CA GLY A 43 -3.04 -18.61 7.39
C GLY A 43 -2.02 -17.94 8.32
N GLU A 44 -1.09 -18.70 8.90
CA GLU A 44 -0.07 -18.13 9.78
C GLU A 44 0.97 -17.34 9.01
N VAL A 45 1.21 -17.67 7.73
CA VAL A 45 2.13 -16.96 6.85
C VAL A 45 1.63 -15.53 6.54
N GLN A 46 0.33 -15.27 6.62
CA GLN A 46 -0.23 -13.91 6.42
C GLN A 46 0.34 -12.88 7.41
N ARG A 47 0.82 -13.32 8.59
CA ARG A 47 1.48 -12.44 9.57
C ARG A 47 2.72 -11.77 9.01
N VAL A 48 3.37 -12.34 8.00
CA VAL A 48 4.53 -11.76 7.29
C VAL A 48 4.13 -10.44 6.65
N MET A 49 3.01 -10.42 5.90
CA MET A 49 2.48 -9.18 5.27
C MET A 49 2.04 -8.17 6.32
N ALA A 50 1.35 -8.63 7.36
CA ALA A 50 0.87 -7.77 8.43
C ALA A 50 2.02 -7.05 9.14
N ALA A 51 3.09 -7.77 9.49
CA ALA A 51 4.29 -7.22 10.12
C ALA A 51 4.99 -6.20 9.20
N TYR A 52 5.11 -6.51 7.91
CA TYR A 52 5.68 -5.60 6.93
C TYR A 52 4.88 -4.29 6.83
N LEU A 53 3.58 -4.37 6.59
CA LEU A 53 2.71 -3.19 6.42
C LEU A 53 2.66 -2.31 7.65
N PHE A 54 2.55 -2.93 8.83
CA PHE A 54 2.53 -2.20 10.10
C PHE A 54 3.80 -1.37 10.28
N THR A 55 4.97 -1.98 10.11
CA THR A 55 6.26 -1.30 10.32
C THR A 55 6.59 -0.34 9.17
N TYR A 56 6.20 -0.67 7.93
CA TYR A 56 6.30 0.22 6.78
C TYR A 56 5.52 1.53 7.01
N GLY A 57 4.28 1.42 7.50
CA GLY A 57 3.47 2.59 7.84
C GLY A 57 4.04 3.39 9.01
N ALA A 58 4.35 2.72 10.12
CA ALA A 58 4.88 3.34 11.33
C ALA A 58 6.22 4.07 11.06
N SER A 59 7.09 3.47 10.25
CA SER A 59 8.40 4.05 9.91
C SER A 59 8.27 5.34 9.08
N GLN A 60 7.24 5.49 8.25
CA GLN A 60 7.01 6.72 7.49
C GLN A 60 6.78 7.92 8.40
N LEU A 61 6.16 7.74 9.57
CA LEU A 61 5.95 8.81 10.54
C LEU A 61 7.27 9.30 11.16
N VAL A 62 8.26 8.42 11.22
CA VAL A 62 9.58 8.69 11.81
C VAL A 62 10.58 9.19 10.76
N TYR A 63 10.53 8.64 9.54
CA TYR A 63 11.47 9.04 8.48
C TYR A 63 11.31 10.49 8.03
N GLY A 64 10.11 11.07 8.07
CA GLY A 64 9.93 12.48 7.76
C GLY A 64 10.91 13.38 8.55
N PRO A 65 10.81 13.42 9.89
CA PRO A 65 11.73 14.17 10.74
C PRO A 65 13.19 13.78 10.62
N ILE A 66 13.47 12.50 10.45
CA ILE A 66 14.85 12.00 10.32
C ILE A 66 15.49 12.59 9.07
N THR A 67 14.80 12.48 7.92
CA THR A 67 15.33 12.98 6.64
C THR A 67 15.50 14.48 6.61
N ASP A 68 14.68 15.22 7.39
CA ASP A 68 14.83 16.67 7.56
C ASP A 68 16.05 17.05 8.41
N ARG A 69 16.54 16.13 9.25
CA ARG A 69 17.70 16.38 10.11
C ARG A 69 19.01 15.91 9.48
N ILE A 70 19.08 14.66 9.05
CA ILE A 70 20.33 14.04 8.58
C ILE A 70 20.52 14.12 7.06
N GLY A 71 19.50 14.55 6.32
CA GLY A 71 19.51 14.60 4.85
C GLY A 71 18.77 13.44 4.20
N ARG A 72 18.42 13.60 2.93
CA ARG A 72 17.66 12.61 2.15
C ARG A 72 18.50 11.38 1.82
N ARG A 73 19.71 11.61 1.30
CA ARG A 73 20.61 10.55 0.86
C ARG A 73 21.05 9.62 1.99
N PRO A 74 21.55 10.08 3.16
CA PRO A 74 21.94 9.20 4.27
C PRO A 74 20.77 8.36 4.80
N ALA A 75 19.57 8.95 4.89
CA ALA A 75 18.39 8.25 5.37
C ALA A 75 17.96 7.12 4.42
N ILE A 76 18.00 7.35 3.10
CA ILE A 76 17.70 6.32 2.09
C ILE A 76 18.70 5.18 2.20
N LEU A 77 20.00 5.46 2.21
CA LEU A 77 21.03 4.43 2.28
C LEU A 77 20.94 3.62 3.56
N PHE A 78 20.64 4.25 4.70
CA PHE A 78 20.37 3.57 5.96
C PHE A 78 19.16 2.63 5.84
N GLY A 79 18.02 3.12 5.35
CA GLY A 79 16.81 2.30 5.18
C GLY A 79 17.04 1.11 4.25
N MET A 80 17.72 1.31 3.11
CA MET A 80 18.06 0.24 2.17
C MET A 80 19.02 -0.79 2.77
N THR A 81 19.98 -0.36 3.59
CA THR A 81 20.87 -1.27 4.31
C THR A 81 20.09 -2.15 5.30
N VAL A 82 19.18 -1.55 6.08
CA VAL A 82 18.29 -2.31 6.96
C VAL A 82 17.45 -3.32 6.18
N PHE A 83 16.88 -2.90 5.04
CA PHE A 83 16.11 -3.80 4.17
C PHE A 83 16.96 -4.96 3.64
N MET A 84 18.18 -4.71 3.13
CA MET A 84 19.05 -5.75 2.61
C MET A 84 19.43 -6.77 3.68
N LEU A 85 19.82 -6.33 4.89
CA LEU A 85 20.15 -7.22 6.01
C LEU A 85 18.95 -8.06 6.42
N ALA A 86 17.76 -7.44 6.50
CA ALA A 86 16.52 -8.13 6.80
C ALA A 86 16.13 -9.14 5.68
N THR A 87 16.41 -8.83 4.43
CA THR A 87 16.15 -9.72 3.29
C THR A 87 17.08 -10.93 3.31
N VAL A 88 18.35 -10.76 3.67
CA VAL A 88 19.27 -11.88 3.89
C VAL A 88 18.76 -12.79 5.01
N LEU A 89 18.30 -12.19 6.13
CA LEU A 89 17.70 -12.95 7.22
C LEU A 89 16.46 -13.74 6.77
N ALA A 90 15.59 -13.13 5.95
CA ALA A 90 14.41 -13.78 5.40
C ALA A 90 14.76 -14.97 4.48
N MET A 91 15.81 -14.86 3.67
CA MET A 91 16.27 -15.93 2.78
C MET A 91 16.83 -17.15 3.53
N THR A 92 17.49 -16.92 4.65
CA THR A 92 18.27 -17.95 5.35
C THR A 92 17.53 -18.61 6.50
N THR A 93 16.39 -18.04 6.92
CA THR A 93 15.66 -18.55 8.07
C THR A 93 14.93 -19.86 7.78
N ALA A 94 14.86 -20.71 8.83
CA ALA A 94 14.02 -21.90 8.90
C ALA A 94 12.83 -21.72 9.88
N SER A 95 12.59 -20.51 10.39
CA SER A 95 11.53 -20.20 11.37
C SER A 95 10.60 -19.12 10.87
N LEU A 96 9.30 -19.36 10.92
CA LEU A 96 8.28 -18.36 10.56
C LEU A 96 8.37 -17.11 11.45
N SER A 97 8.64 -17.27 12.75
CA SER A 97 8.78 -16.13 13.66
C SER A 97 9.95 -15.21 13.28
N VAL A 98 11.06 -15.80 12.84
CA VAL A 98 12.21 -15.03 12.33
C VAL A 98 11.87 -14.37 10.99
N LEU A 99 11.11 -15.03 10.12
CA LEU A 99 10.66 -14.45 8.87
C LEU A 99 9.72 -13.25 9.12
N ILE A 100 8.81 -13.34 10.08
CA ILE A 100 7.93 -12.24 10.48
C ILE A 100 8.77 -11.05 10.99
N LEU A 101 9.78 -11.31 11.83
CA LEU A 101 10.72 -10.27 12.28
C LEU A 101 11.50 -9.66 11.13
N ALA A 102 12.00 -10.48 10.21
CA ALA A 102 12.70 -10.01 9.03
C ALA A 102 11.79 -9.11 8.18
N SER A 103 10.53 -9.49 7.98
CA SER A 103 9.56 -8.68 7.25
C SER A 103 9.22 -7.37 7.95
N ALA A 104 9.15 -7.37 9.28
CA ALA A 104 9.02 -6.13 10.06
C ALA A 104 10.22 -5.20 9.84
N LEU A 105 11.44 -5.73 9.85
CA LEU A 105 12.66 -4.97 9.56
C LEU A 105 12.70 -4.49 8.10
N GLN A 106 12.24 -5.30 7.15
CA GLN A 106 12.07 -4.88 5.76
C GLN A 106 11.12 -3.68 5.64
N GLY A 107 9.96 -3.73 6.30
CA GLY A 107 9.02 -2.62 6.34
C GLY A 107 9.62 -1.35 6.94
N LEU A 108 10.37 -1.47 8.05
CA LEU A 108 11.12 -0.35 8.64
C LEU A 108 12.12 0.24 7.62
N GLY A 109 12.86 -0.60 6.92
CA GLY A 109 13.86 -0.13 5.96
C GLY A 109 13.25 0.58 4.75
N THR A 110 12.16 0.03 4.18
CA THR A 110 11.55 0.57 2.94
C THR A 110 10.63 1.75 3.15
N GLY A 111 10.18 2.02 4.37
CA GLY A 111 9.32 3.17 4.66
C GLY A 111 9.93 4.53 4.27
N VAL A 112 11.26 4.64 4.24
CA VAL A 112 11.94 5.81 3.70
C VAL A 112 11.55 6.09 2.25
N GLY A 113 11.38 5.06 1.41
CA GLY A 113 10.94 5.19 0.02
C GLY A 113 9.57 5.86 -0.10
N GLY A 114 8.61 5.47 0.74
CA GLY A 114 7.28 6.06 0.78
C GLY A 114 7.28 7.55 1.15
N VAL A 115 8.19 7.97 2.05
CA VAL A 115 8.38 9.39 2.40
C VAL A 115 9.07 10.15 1.27
N MET A 116 10.15 9.57 0.71
CA MET A 116 10.92 10.22 -0.36
C MET A 116 10.13 10.41 -1.64
N ALA A 117 9.24 9.49 -1.98
CA ALA A 117 8.34 9.64 -3.12
C ALA A 117 7.46 10.90 -3.06
N ARG A 118 7.19 11.40 -1.87
CA ARG A 118 6.36 12.61 -1.65
C ARG A 118 7.19 13.87 -1.46
N THR A 119 8.41 13.76 -0.91
CA THR A 119 9.24 14.92 -0.55
C THR A 119 10.22 15.31 -1.67
N MET A 120 10.97 14.35 -2.22
CA MET A 120 12.00 14.67 -3.21
C MET A 120 11.49 15.31 -4.51
N PRO A 121 10.32 14.97 -5.06
CA PRO A 121 9.79 15.71 -6.20
C PRO A 121 9.59 17.20 -5.93
N ARG A 122 9.22 17.55 -4.69
CA ARG A 122 9.04 18.96 -4.27
C ARG A 122 10.37 19.68 -4.05
N ASP A 123 11.40 18.94 -3.63
CA ASP A 123 12.74 19.50 -3.47
C ASP A 123 13.38 19.83 -4.84
N LEU A 124 12.97 19.11 -5.91
CA LEU A 124 13.60 19.15 -7.23
C LEU A 124 12.79 19.89 -8.31
N TYR A 125 11.47 19.90 -8.19
CA TYR A 125 10.56 20.39 -9.22
C TYR A 125 9.54 21.37 -8.65
N SER A 126 9.06 22.27 -9.51
CA SER A 126 7.96 23.20 -9.22
C SER A 126 6.94 23.24 -10.37
N GLY A 127 5.75 23.76 -10.11
CA GLY A 127 4.73 23.99 -11.12
C GLY A 127 4.40 22.75 -11.96
N LEU A 128 4.42 22.87 -13.28
CA LEU A 128 4.14 21.78 -14.23
C LEU A 128 5.15 20.62 -14.14
N GLY A 129 6.42 20.92 -13.82
CA GLY A 129 7.47 19.92 -13.64
C GLY A 129 7.17 18.99 -12.48
N LEU A 130 6.71 19.52 -11.35
CA LEU A 130 6.30 18.75 -10.19
C LEU A 130 5.10 17.84 -10.50
N ARG A 131 4.10 18.35 -11.24
CA ARG A 131 2.95 17.52 -11.66
C ARG A 131 3.37 16.34 -12.52
N LYS A 132 4.27 16.55 -13.49
CA LYS A 132 4.81 15.49 -14.34
C LYS A 132 5.61 14.46 -13.55
N ALA A 133 6.49 14.92 -12.63
CA ALA A 133 7.28 14.04 -11.77
C ALA A 133 6.39 13.16 -10.88
N ASN A 134 5.38 13.74 -10.22
CA ASN A 134 4.42 13.00 -9.40
C ASN A 134 3.61 12.01 -10.24
N SER A 135 3.21 12.36 -11.46
CA SER A 135 2.49 11.45 -12.35
C SER A 135 3.34 10.22 -12.72
N LEU A 136 4.61 10.43 -13.09
CA LEU A 136 5.53 9.34 -13.42
C LEU A 136 5.84 8.45 -12.20
N LEU A 137 6.04 9.05 -11.02
CA LEU A 137 6.20 8.30 -9.77
C LEU A 137 4.99 7.44 -9.46
N ASN A 138 3.79 8.00 -9.54
CA ASN A 138 2.56 7.26 -9.29
C ASN A 138 2.39 6.10 -10.28
N MET A 139 2.69 6.31 -11.57
CA MET A 139 2.68 5.21 -12.55
C MET A 139 3.65 4.08 -12.17
N GLY A 140 4.88 4.42 -11.78
CA GLY A 140 5.87 3.43 -11.34
C GLY A 140 5.44 2.68 -10.08
N ILE A 141 4.89 3.39 -9.09
CA ILE A 141 4.36 2.80 -7.85
C ILE A 141 3.23 1.81 -8.16
N LEU A 142 2.35 2.15 -9.10
CA LEU A 142 1.20 1.35 -9.46
C LEU A 142 1.55 0.09 -10.27
N VAL A 143 2.60 0.15 -11.10
CA VAL A 143 3.05 -0.99 -11.90
C VAL A 143 3.75 -2.04 -11.03
N SER A 144 4.44 -1.63 -9.97
CA SER A 144 5.23 -2.54 -9.12
C SER A 144 4.41 -3.67 -8.48
N PRO A 145 3.23 -3.44 -7.87
CA PRO A 145 2.40 -4.50 -7.32
C PRO A 145 1.81 -5.44 -8.38
N LEU A 146 1.71 -5.00 -9.65
CA LEU A 146 1.28 -5.85 -10.76
C LEU A 146 2.37 -6.84 -11.15
N LEU A 147 3.62 -6.37 -11.21
CA LEU A 147 4.75 -7.20 -11.63
C LEU A 147 5.21 -8.15 -10.53
N ALA A 148 5.09 -7.75 -9.26
CA ALA A 148 5.63 -8.52 -8.15
C ALA A 148 5.08 -9.96 -8.03
N PRO A 149 3.77 -10.21 -8.03
CA PRO A 149 3.24 -11.57 -7.95
C PRO A 149 3.57 -12.42 -9.18
N LEU A 150 3.65 -11.82 -10.40
CA LEU A 150 4.04 -12.53 -11.61
C LEU A 150 5.48 -13.02 -11.52
N ILE A 151 6.39 -12.12 -11.13
CA ILE A 151 7.81 -12.46 -10.92
C ILE A 151 7.90 -13.49 -9.80
N GLY A 152 7.17 -13.29 -8.69
CA GLY A 152 7.17 -14.18 -7.54
C GLY A 152 6.64 -15.56 -7.84
N GLY A 153 5.55 -15.67 -8.61
CA GLY A 153 5.01 -16.97 -9.03
C GLY A 153 5.96 -17.72 -9.95
N LEU A 154 6.62 -17.03 -10.89
CA LEU A 154 7.64 -17.63 -11.75
C LEU A 154 8.87 -18.08 -10.95
N LEU A 155 9.39 -17.24 -10.09
CA LEU A 155 10.55 -17.57 -9.25
C LEU A 155 10.22 -18.71 -8.27
N GLY A 156 9.03 -18.65 -7.66
CA GLY A 156 8.56 -19.68 -6.71
C GLY A 156 8.44 -21.05 -7.35
N THR A 157 7.92 -21.14 -8.58
CA THR A 157 7.78 -22.42 -9.28
C THR A 157 9.10 -23.02 -9.73
N VAL A 158 10.11 -22.20 -10.08
CA VAL A 158 11.39 -22.69 -10.65
C VAL A 158 12.46 -22.90 -9.58
N TRP A 159 12.57 -21.97 -8.62
CA TRP A 159 13.66 -21.94 -7.61
C TRP A 159 13.17 -21.91 -6.17
N GLY A 160 11.85 -22.00 -5.95
CA GLY A 160 11.23 -21.93 -4.63
C GLY A 160 11.07 -20.50 -4.10
N TRP A 161 10.28 -20.35 -3.05
CA TRP A 161 9.89 -19.05 -2.48
C TRP A 161 11.05 -18.17 -2.02
N ARG A 162 12.17 -18.78 -1.59
CA ARG A 162 13.38 -18.02 -1.18
C ARG A 162 13.98 -17.21 -2.32
N ALA A 163 13.80 -17.63 -3.57
CA ALA A 163 14.26 -16.87 -4.74
C ALA A 163 13.56 -15.51 -4.89
N CYS A 164 12.34 -15.36 -4.38
CA CYS A 164 11.65 -14.07 -4.33
C CYS A 164 12.43 -13.05 -3.49
N TYR A 165 12.93 -13.47 -2.32
CA TYR A 165 13.77 -12.62 -1.47
C TYR A 165 15.15 -12.38 -2.09
N GLY A 166 15.73 -13.36 -2.79
CA GLY A 166 16.98 -13.19 -3.55
C GLY A 166 16.86 -12.13 -4.65
N PHE A 167 15.74 -12.14 -5.37
CA PHE A 167 15.42 -11.11 -6.36
C PHE A 167 15.30 -9.71 -5.72
N LEU A 168 14.58 -9.60 -4.59
CA LEU A 168 14.46 -8.34 -3.85
C LEU A 168 15.80 -7.83 -3.36
N LEU A 169 16.67 -8.72 -2.88
CA LEU A 169 18.02 -8.37 -2.44
C LEU A 169 18.85 -7.81 -3.60
N ALA A 170 18.84 -8.49 -4.75
CA ALA A 170 19.56 -8.06 -5.93
C ALA A 170 19.04 -6.70 -6.45
N LEU A 171 17.71 -6.54 -6.53
CA LEU A 171 17.08 -5.29 -6.94
C LEU A 171 17.45 -4.15 -5.98
N CYS A 172 17.33 -4.37 -4.67
CA CYS A 172 17.68 -3.38 -3.66
C CYS A 172 19.16 -3.02 -3.70
N ALA A 173 20.07 -3.99 -3.90
CA ALA A 173 21.49 -3.74 -4.00
C ALA A 173 21.82 -2.84 -5.22
N VAL A 174 21.22 -3.10 -6.39
CA VAL A 174 21.38 -2.27 -7.58
C VAL A 174 20.89 -0.85 -7.33
N VAL A 175 19.71 -0.69 -6.71
CA VAL A 175 19.14 0.62 -6.41
C VAL A 175 19.99 1.36 -5.35
N ALA A 176 20.42 0.66 -4.30
CA ALA A 176 21.27 1.23 -3.25
C ALA A 176 22.61 1.70 -3.81
N PHE A 177 23.26 0.87 -4.64
CA PHE A 177 24.50 1.24 -5.31
C PHE A 177 24.32 2.46 -6.23
N SER A 178 23.25 2.47 -7.02
CA SER A 178 22.92 3.59 -7.91
C SER A 178 22.72 4.88 -7.12
N MET A 179 21.96 4.82 -6.02
CA MET A 179 21.74 5.98 -5.17
C MET A 179 23.01 6.42 -4.42
N ALA A 180 23.82 5.48 -3.94
CA ALA A 180 25.08 5.81 -3.30
C ALA A 180 26.08 6.48 -4.27
N ARG A 181 26.05 6.13 -5.57
CA ARG A 181 27.00 6.62 -6.56
C ARG A 181 26.57 7.93 -7.22
N TRP A 182 25.28 8.08 -7.54
CA TRP A 182 24.79 9.16 -8.41
C TRP A 182 23.76 10.09 -7.77
N MET A 183 23.18 9.74 -6.63
CA MET A 183 22.19 10.60 -6.01
C MET A 183 22.85 11.75 -5.25
N PRO A 184 22.58 13.03 -5.60
CA PRO A 184 23.02 14.17 -4.82
C PRO A 184 22.16 14.29 -3.55
N GLU A 185 22.66 15.03 -2.55
CA GLU A 185 21.81 15.48 -1.45
C GLU A 185 20.82 16.54 -1.96
N THR A 186 19.52 16.32 -1.73
CA THR A 186 18.45 17.16 -2.26
C THR A 186 17.78 18.01 -1.19
N ARG A 187 18.15 17.84 0.08
CA ARG A 187 17.61 18.63 1.17
C ARG A 187 17.89 20.13 0.96
N PRO A 188 16.88 21.01 0.97
CA PRO A 188 17.10 22.45 0.95
C PRO A 188 17.88 22.90 2.22
N ALA A 189 18.87 23.80 2.02
CA ALA A 189 19.70 24.30 3.12
C ALA A 189 18.89 25.05 4.20
N ASP A 190 17.84 25.76 3.76
CA ASP A 190 16.98 26.59 4.61
C ASP A 190 15.64 25.91 4.97
N ALA A 191 15.55 24.58 4.90
CA ALA A 191 14.31 23.88 5.23
C ALA A 191 13.89 24.18 6.69
N PRO A 192 12.71 24.77 6.93
CA PRO A 192 12.25 25.08 8.28
C PRO A 192 12.10 23.81 9.10
N ARG A 193 12.54 23.85 10.36
CA ARG A 193 12.33 22.73 11.29
C ARG A 193 10.83 22.60 11.57
N THR A 194 10.18 21.63 10.97
CA THR A 194 8.76 21.41 11.14
C THR A 194 8.47 20.98 12.58
N GLN A 195 7.59 21.69 13.27
CA GLN A 195 7.08 21.27 14.58
C GLN A 195 5.98 20.22 14.35
N LEU A 196 6.37 18.97 14.16
CA LEU A 196 5.50 17.87 13.77
C LEU A 196 4.30 17.70 14.70
N LEU A 197 4.54 17.75 16.02
CA LEU A 197 3.46 17.55 17.01
C LEU A 197 2.38 18.64 16.88
N THR A 198 2.79 19.88 16.68
CA THR A 198 1.86 21.00 16.44
C THR A 198 1.09 20.81 15.15
N SER A 199 1.77 20.39 14.07
CA SER A 199 1.14 20.12 12.78
C SER A 199 0.14 18.96 12.88
N TYR A 200 0.48 17.88 13.56
CA TYR A 200 -0.45 16.75 13.78
C TYR A 200 -1.66 17.17 14.61
N ARG A 201 -1.45 17.91 15.69
CA ARG A 201 -2.56 18.45 16.49
C ARG A 201 -3.48 19.34 15.67
N MET A 202 -2.94 20.14 14.76
CA MET A 202 -3.74 20.98 13.86
C MET A 202 -4.55 20.13 12.86
N LEU A 203 -3.97 19.08 12.27
CA LEU A 203 -4.68 18.19 11.36
C LEU A 203 -5.84 17.48 12.07
N PHE A 204 -5.60 16.91 13.25
CA PHE A 204 -6.63 16.20 14.02
C PHE A 204 -7.64 17.14 14.72
N SER A 205 -7.41 18.45 14.73
CA SER A 205 -8.41 19.41 15.25
C SER A 205 -9.67 19.47 14.40
N ARG A 206 -9.61 19.01 13.14
CA ARG A 206 -10.76 18.93 12.26
C ARG A 206 -11.27 17.50 12.11
N ALA A 207 -12.49 17.26 12.56
CA ALA A 207 -13.14 15.94 12.45
C ALA A 207 -13.22 15.43 10.99
N SER A 208 -13.35 16.35 10.01
CA SER A 208 -13.34 15.98 8.59
C SER A 208 -12.03 15.27 8.16
N PHE A 209 -10.87 15.75 8.64
CA PHE A 209 -9.58 15.10 8.37
C PHE A 209 -9.57 13.68 8.92
N ALA A 210 -10.01 13.48 10.16
CA ALA A 210 -10.08 12.16 10.79
C ALA A 210 -11.04 11.21 10.04
N CYS A 211 -12.21 11.69 9.59
CA CYS A 211 -13.12 10.89 8.79
C CYS A 211 -12.52 10.46 7.47
N TYR A 212 -11.95 11.37 6.69
CA TYR A 212 -11.27 11.03 5.43
C TYR A 212 -10.08 10.08 5.64
N LEU A 213 -9.30 10.29 6.70
CA LEU A 213 -8.19 9.39 7.06
C LEU A 213 -8.70 7.97 7.38
N LEU A 214 -9.76 7.84 8.16
CA LEU A 214 -10.35 6.53 8.48
C LEU A 214 -10.93 5.85 7.23
N MET A 215 -11.53 6.60 6.30
CA MET A 215 -11.97 6.08 5.02
C MET A 215 -10.81 5.52 4.21
N LEU A 216 -9.68 6.24 4.16
CA LEU A 216 -8.45 5.81 3.46
C LEU A 216 -7.83 4.57 4.12
N ILE A 217 -7.81 4.52 5.47
CA ILE A 217 -7.39 3.33 6.22
C ILE A 217 -8.28 2.15 5.87
N GLY A 218 -9.61 2.32 5.91
CA GLY A 218 -10.56 1.26 5.59
C GLY A 218 -10.43 0.74 4.16
N ALA A 219 -10.23 1.64 3.19
CA ALA A 219 -10.04 1.28 1.79
C ALA A 219 -8.76 0.43 1.57
N LEU A 220 -7.62 0.86 2.14
CA LEU A 220 -6.38 0.09 2.03
C LEU A 220 -6.44 -1.20 2.86
N ALA A 221 -7.05 -1.15 4.05
CA ALA A 221 -7.16 -2.32 4.91
C ALA A 221 -8.00 -3.44 4.27
N GLY A 222 -9.11 -3.11 3.60
CA GLY A 222 -9.90 -4.09 2.86
C GLY A 222 -9.14 -4.72 1.69
N ILE A 223 -8.35 -3.94 0.95
CA ILE A 223 -7.41 -4.45 -0.06
C ILE A 223 -6.39 -5.39 0.59
N ALA A 224 -5.73 -4.96 1.66
CA ALA A 224 -4.69 -5.73 2.34
C ALA A 224 -5.22 -7.06 2.93
N VAL A 225 -6.43 -7.08 3.44
CA VAL A 225 -7.10 -8.32 3.90
C VAL A 225 -7.27 -9.31 2.75
N PHE A 226 -7.75 -8.85 1.59
CA PHE A 226 -7.85 -9.71 0.41
C PHE A 226 -6.47 -10.17 -0.06
N GLU A 227 -5.51 -9.27 -0.23
CA GLU A 227 -4.16 -9.59 -0.69
C GLU A 227 -3.45 -10.60 0.24
N ALA A 228 -3.53 -10.39 1.56
CA ALA A 228 -2.93 -11.30 2.53
C ALA A 228 -3.56 -12.70 2.47
N SER A 229 -4.87 -12.79 2.22
CA SER A 229 -5.62 -14.06 2.21
C SER A 229 -5.65 -14.74 0.85
N ALA A 230 -5.39 -14.01 -0.25
CA ALA A 230 -5.53 -14.52 -1.61
C ALA A 230 -4.65 -15.74 -1.90
N GLY A 231 -3.39 -15.73 -1.41
CA GLY A 231 -2.48 -16.87 -1.55
C GLY A 231 -3.02 -18.14 -0.89
N VAL A 232 -3.63 -18.02 0.29
CA VAL A 232 -4.25 -19.14 1.03
C VAL A 232 -5.53 -19.59 0.35
N LEU A 233 -6.43 -18.67 0.01
CA LEU A 233 -7.75 -19.01 -0.55
C LEU A 233 -7.65 -19.61 -1.96
N LEU A 234 -6.83 -19.01 -2.83
CA LEU A 234 -6.63 -19.47 -4.20
C LEU A 234 -5.70 -20.69 -4.26
N GLY A 235 -4.60 -20.68 -3.51
CA GLY A 235 -3.63 -21.77 -3.49
C GLY A 235 -4.15 -22.99 -2.73
N ALA A 236 -4.12 -22.94 -1.40
CA ALA A 236 -4.52 -24.08 -0.57
C ALA A 236 -6.04 -24.35 -0.61
N GLY A 237 -6.87 -23.30 -0.62
CA GLY A 237 -8.33 -23.42 -0.60
C GLY A 237 -8.93 -23.98 -1.89
N LEU A 238 -8.45 -23.54 -3.05
CA LEU A 238 -8.92 -24.00 -4.37
C LEU A 238 -7.95 -24.97 -5.08
N GLY A 239 -6.81 -25.29 -4.48
CA GLY A 239 -5.81 -26.21 -5.04
C GLY A 239 -5.09 -25.68 -6.29
N LEU A 240 -4.97 -24.37 -6.45
CA LEU A 240 -4.36 -23.76 -7.63
C LEU A 240 -2.84 -23.69 -7.49
N SER A 241 -2.13 -23.84 -8.62
CA SER A 241 -0.67 -23.68 -8.66
C SER A 241 -0.25 -22.23 -8.37
N SER A 242 0.98 -22.04 -7.86
CA SER A 242 1.53 -20.71 -7.55
C SER A 242 1.49 -19.76 -8.75
N PHE A 243 1.68 -20.26 -9.97
CA PHE A 243 1.54 -19.46 -11.19
C PHE A 243 0.08 -19.02 -11.43
N ALA A 244 -0.90 -19.92 -11.27
CA ALA A 244 -2.31 -19.59 -11.42
C ALA A 244 -2.74 -18.56 -10.36
N VAL A 245 -2.30 -18.74 -9.11
CA VAL A 245 -2.50 -17.74 -8.04
C VAL A 245 -1.95 -16.38 -8.43
N SER A 246 -0.75 -16.31 -9.02
CA SER A 246 -0.14 -15.06 -9.47
C SER A 246 -1.01 -14.32 -10.48
N VAL A 247 -1.51 -15.04 -11.50
CA VAL A 247 -2.34 -14.45 -12.55
C VAL A 247 -3.67 -13.98 -11.97
N LEU A 248 -4.33 -14.80 -11.15
CA LEU A 248 -5.63 -14.46 -10.56
C LEU A 248 -5.53 -13.33 -9.54
N PHE A 249 -4.44 -13.27 -8.76
CA PHE A 249 -4.19 -12.21 -7.79
C PHE A 249 -4.15 -10.81 -8.42
N ILE A 250 -3.67 -10.72 -9.66
CA ILE A 250 -3.51 -9.44 -10.36
C ILE A 250 -4.84 -8.95 -10.94
N LEU A 251 -5.80 -9.83 -11.26
CA LEU A 251 -7.02 -9.46 -11.96
C LEU A 251 -7.85 -8.34 -11.27
N PRO A 252 -7.95 -8.24 -9.94
CA PRO A 252 -8.63 -7.13 -9.28
C PRO A 252 -7.91 -5.78 -9.39
N VAL A 253 -6.59 -5.77 -9.56
CA VAL A 253 -5.78 -4.54 -9.50
C VAL A 253 -6.14 -3.52 -10.57
N PRO A 254 -6.33 -3.87 -11.86
CA PRO A 254 -6.81 -2.94 -12.88
C PRO A 254 -8.10 -2.21 -12.52
N ALA A 255 -8.97 -2.81 -11.72
CA ALA A 255 -10.20 -2.16 -11.28
C ALA A 255 -9.93 -0.94 -10.39
N ALA A 256 -8.89 -0.97 -9.55
CA ALA A 256 -8.47 0.19 -8.76
C ALA A 256 -8.00 1.35 -9.65
N PHE A 257 -7.23 1.05 -10.70
CA PHE A 257 -6.81 2.06 -11.67
C PHE A 257 -8.00 2.68 -12.40
N PHE A 258 -8.94 1.83 -12.83
CA PHE A 258 -10.15 2.30 -13.50
C PHE A 258 -11.00 3.16 -12.57
N GLY A 259 -11.12 2.80 -11.30
CA GLY A 259 -11.80 3.60 -10.27
C GLY A 259 -11.15 4.97 -10.08
N ALA A 260 -9.82 5.03 -9.94
CA ALA A 260 -9.09 6.27 -9.79
C ALA A 260 -9.20 7.18 -11.04
N TRP A 261 -9.08 6.58 -12.23
CA TRP A 261 -9.26 7.28 -13.48
C TRP A 261 -10.69 7.83 -13.66
N PHE A 262 -11.69 7.03 -13.33
CA PHE A 262 -13.09 7.42 -13.40
C PHE A 262 -13.39 8.58 -12.46
N ALA A 263 -12.92 8.53 -11.21
CA ALA A 263 -13.03 9.62 -10.25
C ALA A 263 -12.35 10.91 -10.72
N GLY A 264 -11.18 10.80 -11.36
CA GLY A 264 -10.43 11.94 -11.87
C GLY A 264 -11.06 12.67 -13.07
N ARG A 265 -11.95 12.01 -13.82
CA ARG A 265 -12.62 12.62 -14.98
C ARG A 265 -13.86 13.45 -14.64
N GLN A 266 -14.50 13.18 -13.49
CA GLN A 266 -15.78 13.80 -13.15
C GLN A 266 -15.66 14.81 -12.00
N THR A 267 -14.91 15.86 -12.20
CA THR A 267 -14.61 16.89 -11.18
C THR A 267 -15.84 17.63 -10.63
N ARG A 268 -16.97 17.63 -11.35
CA ARG A 268 -18.21 18.37 -10.97
C ARG A 268 -19.18 17.58 -10.08
N ARG A 269 -18.90 16.31 -9.75
CA ARG A 269 -19.82 15.44 -8.99
C ARG A 269 -19.11 14.75 -7.83
N PHE A 270 -18.37 15.51 -7.03
CA PHE A 270 -17.55 14.97 -5.93
C PHE A 270 -18.38 14.07 -4.99
N THR A 271 -19.51 14.56 -4.49
CA THR A 271 -20.38 13.83 -3.55
C THR A 271 -20.92 12.53 -4.17
N ALA A 272 -21.37 12.57 -5.45
CA ALA A 272 -21.84 11.38 -6.14
C ALA A 272 -20.73 10.34 -6.34
N MET A 273 -19.50 10.79 -6.69
CA MET A 273 -18.33 9.90 -6.81
C MET A 273 -17.95 9.27 -5.47
N MET A 274 -17.98 10.05 -4.39
CA MET A 274 -17.75 9.54 -3.04
C MET A 274 -18.77 8.46 -2.68
N TRP A 275 -20.06 8.68 -2.90
CA TRP A 275 -21.10 7.66 -2.69
C TRP A 275 -20.88 6.39 -3.49
N GLN A 276 -20.50 6.51 -4.77
CA GLN A 276 -20.20 5.34 -5.61
C GLN A 276 -19.03 4.54 -5.04
N GLY A 277 -17.92 5.19 -4.65
CA GLY A 277 -16.78 4.53 -4.03
C GLY A 277 -17.13 3.83 -2.73
N VAL A 278 -17.86 4.53 -1.84
CA VAL A 278 -18.32 4.00 -0.55
C VAL A 278 -19.22 2.77 -0.74
N MET A 279 -20.23 2.88 -1.58
CA MET A 279 -21.18 1.79 -1.84
C MET A 279 -20.50 0.61 -2.55
N SER A 280 -19.56 0.85 -3.46
CA SER A 280 -18.78 -0.21 -4.09
C SER A 280 -18.00 -1.02 -3.07
N CYS A 281 -17.32 -0.38 -2.10
CA CYS A 281 -16.59 -1.08 -1.05
C CYS A 281 -17.52 -1.89 -0.14
N LEU A 282 -18.65 -1.32 0.28
CA LEU A 282 -19.61 -2.00 1.15
C LEU A 282 -20.25 -3.20 0.46
N VAL A 283 -20.77 -3.01 -0.75
CA VAL A 283 -21.42 -4.08 -1.54
C VAL A 283 -20.42 -5.19 -1.84
N ALA A 284 -19.18 -4.84 -2.19
CA ALA A 284 -18.11 -5.80 -2.41
C ALA A 284 -17.84 -6.68 -1.19
N GLY A 285 -17.76 -6.09 0.01
CA GLY A 285 -17.62 -6.85 1.25
C GLY A 285 -18.76 -7.84 1.46
N ILE A 286 -20.00 -7.39 1.29
CA ILE A 286 -21.19 -8.24 1.41
C ILE A 286 -21.18 -9.36 0.38
N LEU A 287 -20.86 -9.07 -0.89
CA LEU A 287 -20.76 -10.07 -1.95
C LEU A 287 -19.63 -11.09 -1.71
N MET A 288 -18.55 -10.68 -1.04
CA MET A 288 -17.48 -11.59 -0.62
C MET A 288 -17.95 -12.49 0.54
N TRP A 289 -18.75 -11.97 1.46
CA TRP A 289 -19.18 -12.67 2.67
C TRP A 289 -20.34 -13.63 2.42
N LEU A 290 -21.33 -13.21 1.63
CA LEU A 290 -22.59 -13.93 1.41
C LEU A 290 -22.41 -15.38 0.92
N PRO A 291 -21.56 -15.71 -0.06
CA PRO A 291 -21.37 -17.09 -0.53
C PRO A 291 -20.83 -18.03 0.55
N ALA A 292 -20.07 -17.50 1.51
CA ALA A 292 -19.51 -18.31 2.59
C ALA A 292 -20.58 -18.91 3.50
N TRP A 293 -21.75 -18.28 3.64
CA TRP A 293 -22.88 -18.79 4.42
C TRP A 293 -23.50 -20.05 3.80
N PHE A 294 -23.33 -20.20 2.49
CA PHE A 294 -23.81 -21.36 1.73
C PHE A 294 -22.68 -22.39 1.47
N GLY A 295 -21.50 -22.18 2.08
CA GLY A 295 -20.34 -23.05 1.86
C GLY A 295 -19.77 -22.99 0.44
N VAL A 296 -20.11 -21.94 -0.33
CA VAL A 296 -19.66 -21.78 -1.72
C VAL A 296 -18.39 -20.93 -1.74
N MET A 297 -17.31 -21.50 -2.31
CA MET A 297 -16.07 -20.78 -2.60
C MET A 297 -15.55 -21.22 -3.98
N ASN A 298 -15.35 -20.27 -4.86
CA ASN A 298 -14.73 -20.48 -6.17
C ASN A 298 -14.02 -19.19 -6.63
N VAL A 299 -13.32 -19.27 -7.75
CA VAL A 299 -12.55 -18.15 -8.30
C VAL A 299 -13.41 -16.88 -8.47
N TRP A 300 -14.65 -17.02 -8.94
CA TRP A 300 -15.53 -15.88 -9.22
C TRP A 300 -16.08 -15.25 -7.95
N THR A 301 -16.43 -16.07 -6.93
CA THR A 301 -16.89 -15.54 -5.63
C THR A 301 -15.81 -14.82 -4.85
N LEU A 302 -14.54 -15.02 -5.22
CA LEU A 302 -13.39 -14.30 -4.68
C LEU A 302 -13.03 -13.05 -5.52
N LEU A 303 -12.88 -13.21 -6.85
CA LEU A 303 -12.30 -12.16 -7.70
C LEU A 303 -13.29 -11.06 -8.05
N VAL A 304 -14.58 -11.36 -8.27
CA VAL A 304 -15.57 -10.35 -8.64
C VAL A 304 -15.80 -9.35 -7.49
N PRO A 305 -16.04 -9.80 -6.25
CA PRO A 305 -16.13 -8.88 -5.12
C PRO A 305 -14.82 -8.13 -4.86
N ALA A 306 -13.66 -8.81 -4.98
CA ALA A 306 -12.36 -8.15 -4.84
C ALA A 306 -12.20 -7.02 -5.87
N ALA A 307 -12.48 -7.27 -7.15
CA ALA A 307 -12.41 -6.26 -8.20
C ALA A 307 -13.34 -5.06 -7.91
N LEU A 308 -14.55 -5.32 -7.44
CA LEU A 308 -15.49 -4.26 -7.06
C LEU A 308 -14.98 -3.45 -5.85
N PHE A 309 -14.35 -4.11 -4.86
CA PHE A 309 -13.73 -3.41 -3.72
C PHE A 309 -12.55 -2.54 -4.18
N PHE A 310 -11.67 -3.10 -5.02
CA PHE A 310 -10.53 -2.38 -5.58
C PHE A 310 -10.97 -1.18 -6.41
N PHE A 311 -12.05 -1.31 -7.19
CA PHE A 311 -12.65 -0.18 -7.92
C PHE A 311 -13.11 0.91 -6.97
N GLY A 312 -13.89 0.58 -5.93
CA GLY A 312 -14.35 1.52 -4.92
C GLY A 312 -13.21 2.21 -4.17
N ALA A 313 -12.21 1.44 -3.71
CA ALA A 313 -11.02 1.96 -3.06
C ALA A 313 -10.21 2.86 -4.00
N GLY A 314 -10.08 2.47 -5.28
CA GLY A 314 -9.43 3.28 -6.31
C GLY A 314 -10.09 4.65 -6.50
N MET A 315 -11.42 4.73 -6.42
CA MET A 315 -12.15 6.01 -6.43
C MET A 315 -11.87 6.81 -5.15
N LEU A 316 -11.90 6.16 -3.99
CA LEU A 316 -11.76 6.82 -2.69
C LEU A 316 -10.36 7.39 -2.46
N PHE A 317 -9.29 6.74 -2.94
CA PHE A 317 -7.92 7.22 -2.72
C PHE A 317 -7.70 8.67 -3.17
N PRO A 318 -7.96 9.07 -4.42
CA PRO A 318 -7.76 10.46 -4.82
C PRO A 318 -8.80 11.41 -4.19
N LEU A 319 -10.06 11.00 -4.09
CA LEU A 319 -11.14 11.85 -3.58
C LEU A 319 -10.98 12.14 -2.09
N ALA A 320 -10.83 11.11 -1.26
CA ALA A 320 -10.69 11.29 0.18
C ALA A 320 -9.35 11.95 0.55
N THR A 321 -8.26 11.69 -0.20
CA THR A 321 -6.98 12.40 0.00
C THR A 321 -7.15 13.89 -0.30
N SER A 322 -7.83 14.24 -1.39
CA SER A 322 -8.10 15.65 -1.72
C SER A 322 -8.94 16.32 -0.64
N GLY A 323 -10.04 15.69 -0.23
CA GLY A 323 -10.91 16.23 0.82
C GLY A 323 -10.21 16.38 2.18
N ALA A 324 -9.31 15.45 2.53
CA ALA A 324 -8.51 15.53 3.75
C ALA A 324 -7.51 16.70 3.73
N MET A 325 -6.94 17.01 2.56
CA MET A 325 -5.85 17.98 2.42
C MET A 325 -6.35 19.40 2.08
N GLU A 326 -7.55 19.52 1.53
CA GLU A 326 -8.14 20.80 1.11
C GLU A 326 -8.12 21.89 2.20
N PRO A 327 -8.50 21.61 3.49
CA PRO A 327 -8.46 22.61 4.54
C PRO A 327 -7.04 23.00 5.00
N PHE A 328 -5.99 22.32 4.52
CA PHE A 328 -4.63 22.43 5.03
C PHE A 328 -3.58 22.61 3.92
N PRO A 329 -3.70 23.61 3.03
CA PRO A 329 -2.79 23.77 1.89
C PRO A 329 -1.32 23.92 2.30
N PHE A 330 -1.06 24.55 3.47
CA PHE A 330 0.30 24.76 3.99
C PHE A 330 0.89 23.52 4.69
N LEU A 331 0.04 22.52 5.04
CA LEU A 331 0.46 21.29 5.70
C LEU A 331 0.36 20.06 4.79
N ALA A 332 0.17 20.25 3.49
CA ALA A 332 -0.09 19.14 2.55
C ALA A 332 0.99 18.05 2.58
N GLY A 333 2.26 18.41 2.81
CA GLY A 333 3.36 17.43 2.97
C GLY A 333 3.23 16.59 4.23
N THR A 334 3.00 17.25 5.37
CA THR A 334 2.81 16.57 6.66
C THR A 334 1.54 15.72 6.66
N ALA A 335 0.44 16.26 6.11
CA ALA A 335 -0.82 15.52 5.97
C ALA A 335 -0.65 14.27 5.10
N GLY A 336 0.03 14.39 3.95
CA GLY A 336 0.30 13.26 3.06
C GLY A 336 1.18 12.17 3.69
N ALA A 337 2.21 12.56 4.47
CA ALA A 337 3.03 11.61 5.21
C ALA A 337 2.25 10.90 6.33
N LEU A 338 1.43 11.66 7.06
CA LEU A 338 0.56 11.13 8.12
C LEU A 338 -0.49 10.16 7.56
N ILE A 339 -1.16 10.55 6.47
CA ILE A 339 -2.12 9.69 5.77
C ILE A 339 -1.45 8.39 5.34
N GLY A 340 -0.34 8.46 4.60
CA GLY A 340 0.35 7.27 4.12
C GLY A 340 0.87 6.37 5.25
N GLY A 341 1.43 6.96 6.31
CA GLY A 341 1.89 6.22 7.50
C GLY A 341 0.76 5.49 8.21
N LEU A 342 -0.31 6.20 8.59
CA LEU A 342 -1.43 5.62 9.32
C LEU A 342 -2.27 4.67 8.47
N GLN A 343 -2.40 4.92 7.17
CA GLN A 343 -3.10 4.06 6.23
C GLN A 343 -2.44 2.67 6.15
N ASN A 344 -1.11 2.62 5.98
CA ASN A 344 -0.38 1.34 5.94
C ASN A 344 -0.34 0.65 7.31
N THR A 345 -0.16 1.41 8.40
CA THR A 345 -0.21 0.86 9.76
C THR A 345 -1.57 0.22 10.06
N GLY A 346 -2.66 0.91 9.72
CA GLY A 346 -4.01 0.40 9.89
C GLY A 346 -4.30 -0.83 9.03
N ALA A 347 -3.83 -0.83 7.78
CA ALA A 347 -3.92 -1.99 6.90
C ALA A 347 -3.15 -3.20 7.45
N GLY A 348 -1.94 -2.97 7.98
CA GLY A 348 -1.14 -4.01 8.64
C GLY A 348 -1.82 -4.58 9.88
N LEU A 349 -2.43 -3.73 10.73
CA LEU A 349 -3.20 -4.16 11.89
C LEU A 349 -4.39 -5.04 11.48
N LEU A 350 -5.15 -4.66 10.46
CA LEU A 350 -6.29 -5.44 10.03
C LEU A 350 -5.87 -6.75 9.33
N ALA A 351 -4.78 -6.74 8.57
CA ALA A 351 -4.19 -7.95 8.02
C ALA A 351 -3.72 -8.91 9.14
N TRP A 352 -3.18 -8.38 10.23
CA TRP A 352 -2.83 -9.20 11.41
C TRP A 352 -4.07 -9.79 12.08
N VAL A 353 -5.15 -9.03 12.23
CA VAL A 353 -6.44 -9.53 12.74
C VAL A 353 -6.97 -10.62 11.81
N SER A 354 -6.92 -10.42 10.49
CA SER A 354 -7.32 -11.43 9.49
C SER A 354 -6.58 -12.75 9.69
N ALA A 355 -5.27 -12.70 9.96
CA ALA A 355 -4.46 -13.90 10.18
C ALA A 355 -4.80 -14.67 11.46
N GLN A 356 -5.53 -14.07 12.43
CA GLN A 356 -6.01 -14.75 13.63
C GLN A 356 -7.37 -15.46 13.43
N LEU A 357 -8.10 -15.08 12.38
CA LEU A 357 -9.43 -15.62 12.11
C LEU A 357 -9.34 -16.96 11.36
N PRO A 358 -10.39 -17.79 11.41
CA PRO A 358 -10.44 -19.04 10.64
C PRO A 358 -10.23 -18.79 9.14
N GLN A 359 -9.31 -19.55 8.54
CA GLN A 359 -8.97 -19.45 7.11
C GLN A 359 -9.67 -20.54 6.26
N GLN A 360 -10.70 -21.17 6.82
CA GLN A 360 -11.51 -22.19 6.14
C GLN A 360 -12.57 -21.49 5.26
N GLY A 361 -12.15 -21.03 4.07
CA GLY A 361 -13.03 -20.33 3.13
C GLY A 361 -13.00 -18.81 3.25
N GLN A 362 -13.80 -18.15 2.41
CA GLN A 362 -13.80 -16.68 2.23
C GLN A 362 -14.58 -15.90 3.31
N GLY A 363 -15.17 -16.57 4.31
CA GLY A 363 -16.05 -15.94 5.30
C GLY A 363 -15.38 -14.84 6.12
N SER A 364 -14.19 -15.13 6.66
CA SER A 364 -13.42 -14.16 7.47
C SER A 364 -13.01 -12.93 6.64
N VAL A 365 -12.58 -13.13 5.40
CA VAL A 365 -12.23 -12.06 4.47
C VAL A 365 -13.44 -11.20 4.14
N GLY A 366 -14.57 -11.82 3.79
CA GLY A 366 -15.81 -11.13 3.48
C GLY A 366 -16.34 -10.32 4.66
N MET A 367 -16.28 -10.88 5.88
CA MET A 367 -16.66 -10.17 7.10
C MET A 367 -15.80 -8.93 7.31
N LEU A 368 -14.46 -9.05 7.23
CA LEU A 368 -13.55 -7.92 7.43
C LEU A 368 -13.71 -6.85 6.34
N MET A 369 -13.86 -7.26 5.07
CA MET A 369 -14.13 -6.32 3.97
C MET A 369 -15.49 -5.61 4.16
N THR A 370 -16.50 -6.29 4.68
CA THR A 370 -17.78 -5.67 5.01
C THR A 370 -17.63 -4.64 6.15
N LEU A 371 -16.90 -5.00 7.21
CA LEU A 371 -16.63 -4.10 8.33
C LEU A 371 -15.87 -2.85 7.89
N THR A 372 -14.87 -2.99 7.00
CA THR A 372 -14.17 -1.82 6.43
C THR A 372 -15.10 -0.99 5.56
N GLY A 373 -15.96 -1.60 4.74
CA GLY A 373 -16.98 -0.90 3.96
C GLY A 373 -17.96 -0.13 4.84
N MET A 374 -18.38 -0.72 5.97
CA MET A 374 -19.22 -0.04 6.97
C MET A 374 -18.50 1.13 7.64
N LEU A 375 -17.23 0.96 8.01
CA LEU A 375 -16.40 2.05 8.54
C LEU A 375 -16.34 3.22 7.58
N ILE A 376 -16.06 2.93 6.29
CA ILE A 376 -16.01 3.93 5.22
C ILE A 376 -17.35 4.66 5.12
N LEU A 377 -18.48 3.93 5.13
CA LEU A 377 -19.82 4.51 5.08
C LEU A 377 -20.09 5.41 6.30
N LEU A 378 -19.82 4.92 7.52
CA LEU A 378 -20.04 5.68 8.75
C LEU A 378 -19.22 6.97 8.81
N CYS A 379 -17.99 6.95 8.27
CA CYS A 379 -17.16 8.15 8.16
C CYS A 379 -17.66 9.11 7.07
N TRP A 380 -18.27 8.61 6.01
CA TRP A 380 -18.81 9.45 4.94
C TRP A 380 -20.11 10.15 5.30
N LEU A 381 -21.00 9.51 6.04
CA LEU A 381 -22.32 10.08 6.41
C LEU A 381 -22.25 11.50 7.00
N PRO A 382 -21.42 11.79 8.03
CA PRO A 382 -21.33 13.14 8.60
C PRO A 382 -20.66 14.16 7.65
N LEU A 383 -19.82 13.70 6.70
CA LEU A 383 -19.22 14.55 5.70
C LEU A 383 -20.25 14.94 4.63
N ALA A 384 -20.98 13.97 4.12
CA ALA A 384 -22.04 14.18 3.12
C ALA A 384 -23.15 15.12 3.64
N ALA A 385 -23.48 15.06 4.93
CA ALA A 385 -24.47 15.95 5.55
C ALA A 385 -24.01 17.41 5.68
N ARG A 386 -22.70 17.66 5.61
CA ARG A 386 -22.10 19.01 5.74
C ARG A 386 -21.81 19.67 4.40
N GLU A 387 -21.79 18.92 3.30
CA GLU A 387 -21.61 19.49 1.98
C GLU A 387 -22.88 20.29 1.61
N PRO A 388 -22.77 21.61 1.33
CA PRO A 388 -23.91 22.38 0.86
C PRO A 388 -24.38 21.80 -0.48
N GLN A 389 -25.70 21.77 -0.70
CA GLN A 389 -26.33 21.39 -1.97
C GLN A 389 -26.05 22.45 -3.07
N HIS A 390 -24.79 22.84 -3.25
CA HIS A 390 -24.37 23.81 -4.28
C HIS A 390 -24.09 23.16 -5.65
N GLU A 391 -24.71 22.02 -5.93
CA GLU A 391 -24.82 21.48 -7.31
C GLU A 391 -26.19 21.85 -7.91
N GLN A 392 -26.56 23.14 -7.94
CA GLN A 392 -27.57 23.58 -8.88
C GLN A 392 -26.92 23.82 -10.23
N PRO A 393 -27.44 23.24 -11.32
CA PRO A 393 -26.92 23.50 -12.66
C PRO A 393 -27.25 24.95 -13.06
N VAL A 394 -26.19 25.69 -13.48
CA VAL A 394 -26.34 26.87 -14.32
C VAL A 394 -26.28 26.41 -15.78
#